data_a4331fe202c5853c6ef4d65db6e8e29d
#
_entry.id   a4331fe202c5853c6ef4d65db6e8e29d
#
_cell.length_a   1.000
_cell.length_b   1.000
_cell.length_c   1.000
_cell.angle_alpha   90.00
_cell.angle_beta   90.00
_cell.angle_gamma   90.00
#
_symmetry.space_group_name_H-M   'P 1'
#
loop_
_entity.id
_entity.type
_entity.pdbx_description
1 polymer ?
#
loop_
_entity_poly.entity_id
_entity_poly.type
_entity_poly.pdbx_seq_one_letter_code
_entity_poly.pdbx_strand_id
1 'polypeptide(L)'
;HGREALFENSDISRTVGWFTSMFPILIDLSASDDLGRQIKIVKENLRSIPRKGIGYGILKFITAQRHKTDLALTLQPQISFNYLGQFGEEFESTLFTRAHEKIAPSIDPMAQRPFELELVGIIIDDCFEMCVGYNKKGFMKETIHRFLSYYQEELVAIINHMREKIEPELTPSDIDYKGFNIEELENFLNKL
;
A
#
# COMPACT_ATOMS: atom_id res chain seq x y z
N HIS A 1 1.54 8.30 1.89
CA HIS A 1 2.70 8.12 2.73
C HIS A 1 3.77 9.15 2.45
N GLY A 2 4.31 9.75 3.49
CA GLY A 2 5.41 10.68 3.40
C GLY A 2 4.97 12.15 3.48
N ARG A 3 5.97 13.01 3.53
CA ARG A 3 5.81 14.45 3.62
C ARG A 3 5.63 15.03 2.22
N GLU A 4 4.47 14.78 1.63
CA GLU A 4 4.17 15.31 0.31
C GLU A 4 3.56 16.71 0.44
N ALA A 5 4.01 17.62 -0.39
CA ALA A 5 3.40 18.94 -0.52
C ALA A 5 2.02 18.80 -1.16
N LEU A 6 0.98 18.71 -0.34
CA LEU A 6 -0.41 18.64 -0.77
C LEU A 6 -0.99 20.01 -1.10
N PHE A 7 -0.34 21.05 -0.65
CA PHE A 7 -0.73 22.45 -0.86
C PHE A 7 0.40 23.19 -1.56
N GLU A 8 0.06 23.95 -2.57
CA GLU A 8 0.99 24.86 -3.23
C GLU A 8 1.60 25.82 -2.19
N ASN A 9 2.89 26.04 -2.28
CA ASN A 9 3.68 26.91 -1.40
C ASN A 9 3.84 26.46 0.06
N SER A 10 3.64 25.20 0.38
CA SER A 10 3.94 24.66 1.72
C SER A 10 5.13 23.70 1.67
N ASP A 11 6.22 24.04 2.32
CA ASP A 11 7.35 23.14 2.56
C ASP A 11 7.21 22.47 3.91
N ILE A 12 6.91 21.18 3.93
CA ILE A 12 6.78 20.37 5.14
C ILE A 12 7.96 19.41 5.32
N SER A 13 9.04 19.54 4.54
CA SER A 13 10.18 18.62 4.56
C SER A 13 10.83 18.49 5.93
N ARG A 14 10.83 19.56 6.73
CA ARG A 14 11.39 19.59 8.09
C ARG A 14 10.34 19.55 9.20
N THR A 15 9.08 19.35 8.88
CA THR A 15 8.00 19.30 9.87
C THR A 15 7.98 17.94 10.56
N VAL A 16 7.97 17.92 11.88
CA VAL A 16 7.74 16.71 12.67
C VAL A 16 6.24 16.49 12.82
N GLY A 17 5.76 15.30 12.47
CA GLY A 17 4.34 14.99 12.56
C GLY A 17 4.00 13.62 12.00
N TRP A 18 2.74 13.21 12.18
CA TRP A 18 2.19 11.99 11.59
C TRP A 18 1.63 12.30 10.21
N PHE A 19 2.32 11.86 9.16
CA PHE A 19 1.95 12.12 7.76
C PHE A 19 1.32 10.92 7.05
N THR A 20 0.92 9.91 7.79
CA THR A 20 0.26 8.72 7.25
C THR A 20 -1.23 8.97 7.11
N SER A 21 -1.77 8.72 5.92
CA SER A 21 -3.21 8.63 5.67
C SER A 21 -3.61 7.19 5.42
N MET A 22 -4.82 6.83 5.84
CA MET A 22 -5.40 5.50 5.62
C MET A 22 -6.70 5.66 4.84
N PHE A 23 -6.86 4.84 3.80
CA PHE A 23 -8.04 4.85 2.94
C PHE A 23 -8.30 3.45 2.39
N PRO A 24 -9.57 3.10 2.10
CA PRO A 24 -9.91 1.80 1.54
C PRO A 24 -9.51 1.71 0.08
N ILE A 25 -9.06 0.54 -0.33
CA ILE A 25 -8.77 0.20 -1.72
C ILE A 25 -9.58 -1.05 -2.06
N LEU A 26 -10.25 -1.02 -3.21
CA LEU A 26 -10.87 -2.18 -3.81
C LEU A 26 -10.09 -2.53 -5.08
N ILE A 27 -9.53 -3.72 -5.13
CA ILE A 27 -8.79 -4.22 -6.30
C ILE A 27 -9.51 -5.46 -6.80
N ASP A 28 -9.95 -5.42 -8.05
CA ASP A 28 -10.55 -6.55 -8.73
C ASP A 28 -9.58 -7.07 -9.80
N LEU A 29 -9.10 -8.29 -9.62
CA LEU A 29 -8.17 -8.97 -10.53
C LEU A 29 -8.86 -10.05 -11.36
N SER A 30 -10.18 -10.23 -11.23
CA SER A 30 -10.94 -11.28 -11.93
C SER A 30 -10.93 -11.15 -13.46
N ALA A 31 -10.55 -9.98 -13.97
CA ALA A 31 -10.50 -9.70 -15.41
C ALA A 31 -9.34 -10.41 -16.14
N SER A 32 -8.33 -10.93 -15.44
CA SER A 32 -7.18 -11.58 -16.06
C SER A 32 -6.41 -12.46 -15.08
N ASP A 33 -6.00 -13.63 -15.55
CA ASP A 33 -5.07 -14.52 -14.85
C ASP A 33 -3.59 -14.23 -15.21
N ASP A 34 -3.35 -13.33 -16.17
CA ASP A 34 -1.99 -12.91 -16.55
C ASP A 34 -1.38 -11.98 -15.51
N LEU A 35 -0.22 -12.36 -14.97
CA LEU A 35 0.46 -11.64 -13.90
C LEU A 35 0.87 -10.21 -14.31
N GLY A 36 1.36 -10.03 -15.53
CA GLY A 36 1.73 -8.71 -16.06
C GLY A 36 0.53 -7.78 -16.12
N ARG A 37 -0.61 -8.30 -16.58
CA ARG A 37 -1.87 -7.57 -16.61
C ARG A 37 -2.37 -7.22 -15.23
N GLN A 38 -2.29 -8.15 -14.27
CA GLN A 38 -2.67 -7.91 -12.87
C GLN A 38 -1.82 -6.80 -12.24
N ILE A 39 -0.50 -6.78 -12.47
CA ILE A 39 0.40 -5.72 -12.00
C ILE A 39 -0.03 -4.36 -12.57
N LYS A 40 -0.35 -4.27 -13.86
CA LYS A 40 -0.85 -3.05 -14.49
C LYS A 40 -2.17 -2.58 -13.88
N ILE A 41 -3.12 -3.50 -13.64
CA ILE A 41 -4.40 -3.20 -12.99
C ILE A 41 -4.18 -2.61 -11.59
N VAL A 42 -3.35 -3.24 -10.78
CA VAL A 42 -3.03 -2.73 -9.43
C VAL A 42 -2.39 -1.34 -9.49
N LYS A 43 -1.42 -1.14 -10.39
CA LYS A 43 -0.75 0.14 -10.60
C LYS A 43 -1.74 1.26 -10.95
N GLU A 44 -2.62 1.01 -11.94
CA GLU A 44 -3.61 1.99 -12.36
C GLU A 44 -4.65 2.28 -11.27
N ASN A 45 -5.12 1.25 -10.55
CA ASN A 45 -6.03 1.44 -9.42
C ASN A 45 -5.41 2.33 -8.34
N LEU A 46 -4.16 2.10 -7.96
CA LEU A 46 -3.47 2.90 -6.96
C LEU A 46 -3.24 4.35 -7.42
N ARG A 47 -2.88 4.55 -8.68
CA ARG A 47 -2.62 5.87 -9.26
C ARG A 47 -3.88 6.68 -9.54
N SER A 48 -5.02 6.01 -9.73
CA SER A 48 -6.31 6.66 -9.92
C SER A 48 -6.86 7.29 -8.64
N ILE A 49 -6.32 6.95 -7.47
CA ILE A 49 -6.79 7.46 -6.18
C ILE A 49 -6.46 8.95 -6.05
N PRO A 50 -7.48 9.83 -5.93
CA PRO A 50 -7.27 11.26 -5.90
C PRO A 50 -6.40 11.68 -4.71
N ARG A 51 -5.38 12.50 -4.98
CA ARG A 51 -4.48 13.05 -3.95
C ARG A 51 -3.96 11.99 -2.97
N LYS A 52 -3.67 10.79 -3.49
CA LYS A 52 -3.14 9.66 -2.72
C LYS A 52 -3.97 9.32 -1.48
N GLY A 53 -5.29 9.46 -1.57
CA GLY A 53 -6.25 9.03 -0.56
C GLY A 53 -6.45 9.95 0.64
N ILE A 54 -5.76 11.10 0.75
CA ILE A 54 -5.90 12.00 1.90
C ILE A 54 -7.34 12.51 2.08
N GLY A 55 -8.07 12.68 0.97
CA GLY A 55 -9.45 13.13 0.99
C GLY A 55 -10.40 12.21 1.77
N TYR A 56 -10.12 10.90 1.80
CA TYR A 56 -10.98 9.95 2.51
C TYR A 56 -11.11 10.26 4.01
N GLY A 57 -9.98 10.47 4.68
CA GLY A 57 -9.98 10.80 6.11
C GLY A 57 -10.69 12.14 6.41
N ILE A 58 -10.50 13.14 5.55
CA ILE A 58 -11.17 14.43 5.66
C ILE A 58 -12.69 14.24 5.52
N LEU A 59 -13.13 13.53 4.49
CA LEU A 59 -14.56 13.27 4.24
C LEU A 59 -15.18 12.46 5.38
N LYS A 60 -14.48 11.40 5.84
CA LYS A 60 -15.02 10.50 6.86
C LYS A 60 -15.11 11.12 8.24
N PHE A 61 -14.08 11.83 8.69
CA PHE A 61 -13.95 12.24 10.09
C PHE A 61 -14.15 13.74 10.32
N ILE A 62 -13.75 14.59 9.38
CA ILE A 62 -13.73 16.05 9.56
C ILE A 62 -14.93 16.74 8.94
N THR A 63 -15.40 16.27 7.78
CA THR A 63 -16.50 16.87 7.06
C THR A 63 -17.81 16.75 7.85
N ALA A 64 -18.55 17.85 7.97
CA ALA A 64 -19.84 17.84 8.66
C ALA A 64 -20.87 16.95 7.96
N GLN A 65 -21.74 16.27 8.73
CA GLN A 65 -22.71 15.29 8.22
C GLN A 65 -23.61 15.82 7.11
N ARG A 66 -24.01 17.10 7.18
CA ARG A 66 -24.82 17.77 6.14
C ARG A 66 -24.19 17.78 4.74
N HIS A 67 -22.88 17.55 4.65
CA HIS A 67 -22.12 17.48 3.39
C HIS A 67 -21.72 16.06 3.00
N LYS A 68 -22.22 15.04 3.73
CA LYS A 68 -21.93 13.62 3.50
C LYS A 68 -23.13 12.82 2.96
N THR A 69 -24.25 13.48 2.67
CA THR A 69 -25.54 12.83 2.36
C THR A 69 -25.46 11.80 1.24
N ASP A 70 -24.57 12.00 0.27
CA ASP A 70 -24.43 11.12 -0.90
C ASP A 70 -23.18 10.23 -0.83
N LEU A 71 -22.45 10.24 0.30
CA LEU A 71 -21.21 9.49 0.44
C LEU A 71 -21.45 8.22 1.26
N ALA A 72 -21.44 7.06 0.60
CA ALA A 72 -21.50 5.76 1.25
C ALA A 72 -20.15 5.42 1.93
N LEU A 73 -19.78 6.14 3.01
CA LEU A 73 -18.55 5.90 3.78
C LEU A 73 -18.72 4.73 4.79
N THR A 74 -19.57 3.77 4.47
CA THR A 74 -19.90 2.62 5.34
C THR A 74 -18.95 1.44 5.17
N LEU A 75 -18.08 1.46 4.15
CA LEU A 75 -17.12 0.41 3.90
C LEU A 75 -16.21 0.22 5.13
N GLN A 76 -16.13 -1.01 5.62
CA GLN A 76 -15.25 -1.42 6.71
C GLN A 76 -14.29 -2.50 6.19
N PRO A 77 -13.10 -2.12 5.73
CA PRO A 77 -12.08 -3.08 5.33
C PRO A 77 -11.68 -3.98 6.50
N GLN A 78 -11.54 -5.26 6.24
CA GLN A 78 -11.11 -6.24 7.25
C GLN A 78 -9.60 -6.40 7.32
N ILE A 79 -8.89 -5.98 6.27
CA ILE A 79 -7.45 -6.09 6.14
C ILE A 79 -6.85 -4.70 6.04
N SER A 80 -5.83 -4.41 6.84
CA SER A 80 -4.97 -3.25 6.63
C SER A 80 -3.62 -3.69 6.07
N PHE A 81 -3.07 -2.88 5.17
CA PHE A 81 -1.74 -3.06 4.61
C PHE A 81 -0.94 -1.77 4.79
N ASN A 82 0.25 -1.89 5.35
CA ASN A 82 1.18 -0.77 5.52
C ASN A 82 2.58 -1.18 5.11
N TYR A 83 3.13 -0.50 4.10
CA TYR A 83 4.53 -0.66 3.73
C TYR A 83 5.32 0.53 4.26
N LEU A 84 6.25 0.26 5.15
CA LEU A 84 7.02 1.29 5.86
C LEU A 84 8.16 1.88 5.02
N GLY A 85 8.48 1.25 3.90
CA GLY A 85 9.59 1.65 3.04
C GLY A 85 10.86 0.84 3.31
N GLN A 86 11.97 1.37 2.80
CA GLN A 86 13.29 0.77 2.94
C GLN A 86 14.11 1.57 3.96
N PHE A 87 14.74 0.83 4.85
CA PHE A 87 15.65 1.34 5.87
C PHE A 87 16.98 0.60 5.74
N GLY A 88 18.05 1.33 5.53
CA GLY A 88 19.40 0.80 5.38
C GLY A 88 20.42 1.63 6.17
N GLU A 89 21.65 1.62 5.72
CA GLU A 89 22.80 2.31 6.35
C GLU A 89 22.60 3.83 6.58
N GLU A 90 21.61 4.43 5.95
CA GLU A 90 21.23 5.85 6.14
C GLU A 90 20.90 6.20 7.60
N PHE A 91 20.51 5.20 8.40
CA PHE A 91 20.22 5.36 9.83
C PHE A 91 21.42 5.03 10.73
N GLU A 92 22.48 4.44 10.17
CA GLU A 92 23.71 4.19 10.90
C GLU A 92 24.66 5.39 10.75
N SER A 93 24.87 6.09 11.83
CA SER A 93 25.84 7.16 11.92
C SER A 93 26.75 6.92 13.11
N THR A 94 27.84 7.71 13.22
CA THR A 94 28.70 7.68 14.40
C THR A 94 27.99 8.03 15.71
N LEU A 95 26.80 8.64 15.63
CA LEU A 95 26.00 9.10 16.79
C LEU A 95 24.75 8.25 17.05
N PHE A 96 24.26 7.53 16.04
CA PHE A 96 23.00 6.78 16.14
C PHE A 96 23.20 5.41 15.51
N THR A 97 22.76 4.37 16.20
CA THR A 97 22.66 3.00 15.71
C THR A 97 21.28 2.44 16.02
N ARG A 98 20.89 1.40 15.29
CA ARG A 98 19.64 0.70 15.55
C ARG A 98 19.69 0.02 16.92
N ALA A 99 18.71 0.29 17.76
CA ALA A 99 18.54 -0.41 19.03
C ALA A 99 18.04 -1.84 18.79
N HIS A 100 18.62 -2.81 19.50
CA HIS A 100 18.22 -4.22 19.43
C HIS A 100 17.33 -4.64 20.59
N GLU A 101 17.06 -3.73 21.51
CA GLU A 101 16.23 -3.95 22.68
C GLU A 101 14.77 -4.12 22.28
N LYS A 102 14.12 -5.10 22.91
CA LYS A 102 12.68 -5.29 22.73
C LYS A 102 11.94 -4.18 23.47
N ILE A 103 11.19 -3.37 22.72
CA ILE A 103 10.24 -2.42 23.30
C ILE A 103 8.97 -3.14 23.75
N ALA A 104 8.37 -2.62 24.81
CA ALA A 104 7.04 -3.08 25.26
C ALA A 104 6.00 -2.88 24.13
N PRO A 105 4.92 -3.67 24.10
CA PRO A 105 3.85 -3.48 23.14
C PRO A 105 3.33 -2.04 23.20
N SER A 106 3.27 -1.38 22.06
CA SER A 106 2.76 -0.01 21.92
C SER A 106 1.23 0.08 22.01
N ILE A 107 0.54 -1.06 21.96
CA ILE A 107 -0.92 -1.16 22.01
C ILE A 107 -1.29 -2.08 23.16
N ASP A 108 -2.29 -1.67 23.96
CA ASP A 108 -2.85 -2.50 25.01
C ASP A 108 -3.32 -3.85 24.43
N PRO A 109 -2.87 -5.01 24.98
CA PRO A 109 -3.31 -6.32 24.54
C PRO A 109 -4.83 -6.55 24.60
N MET A 110 -5.54 -5.76 25.40
CA MET A 110 -7.00 -5.79 25.54
C MET A 110 -7.72 -4.82 24.60
N ALA A 111 -6.99 -3.97 23.87
CA ALA A 111 -7.59 -3.05 22.92
C ALA A 111 -8.31 -3.80 21.79
N GLN A 112 -9.46 -3.27 21.39
CA GLN A 112 -10.18 -3.80 20.25
C GLN A 112 -9.39 -3.56 18.97
N ARG A 113 -9.17 -4.60 18.19
CA ARG A 113 -8.48 -4.49 16.90
C ARG A 113 -9.39 -3.83 15.87
N PRO A 114 -8.90 -2.84 15.13
CA PRO A 114 -9.67 -2.18 14.07
C PRO A 114 -9.81 -3.05 12.82
N PHE A 115 -8.89 -4.01 12.62
CA PHE A 115 -8.85 -4.91 11.46
C PHE A 115 -8.68 -6.37 11.91
N GLU A 116 -9.20 -7.29 11.12
CA GLU A 116 -9.01 -8.74 11.34
C GLU A 116 -7.56 -9.15 11.07
N LEU A 117 -6.96 -8.60 10.01
CA LEU A 117 -5.56 -8.79 9.66
C LEU A 117 -4.87 -7.43 9.47
N GLU A 118 -3.69 -7.29 10.04
CA GLU A 118 -2.82 -6.12 9.87
C GLU A 118 -1.49 -6.58 9.28
N LEU A 119 -1.25 -6.24 8.01
CA LEU A 119 -0.02 -6.56 7.30
C LEU A 119 0.91 -5.35 7.32
N VAL A 120 2.11 -5.56 7.80
CA VAL A 120 3.15 -4.53 7.83
C VAL A 120 4.39 -5.07 7.12
N GLY A 121 4.75 -4.44 6.01
CA GLY A 121 5.95 -4.76 5.24
C GLY A 121 7.03 -3.70 5.44
N ILE A 122 8.29 -4.13 5.48
CA ILE A 122 9.45 -3.26 5.61
C ILE A 122 10.65 -3.91 4.91
N ILE A 123 11.54 -3.10 4.35
CA ILE A 123 12.86 -3.57 3.91
C ILE A 123 13.90 -3.04 4.89
N ILE A 124 14.69 -3.94 5.44
CA ILE A 124 15.79 -3.63 6.35
C ILE A 124 17.01 -4.38 5.84
N ASP A 125 18.12 -3.67 5.65
CA ASP A 125 19.39 -4.25 5.18
C ASP A 125 19.20 -5.14 3.94
N ASP A 126 18.47 -4.62 2.95
CA ASP A 126 18.06 -5.28 1.70
C ASP A 126 17.19 -6.56 1.86
N CYS A 127 16.74 -6.84 3.07
CA CYS A 127 15.84 -7.95 3.36
C CYS A 127 14.41 -7.46 3.56
N PHE A 128 13.46 -8.03 2.80
CA PHE A 128 12.05 -7.77 3.01
C PHE A 128 11.50 -8.59 4.17
N GLU A 129 10.92 -7.90 5.14
CA GLU A 129 10.23 -8.51 6.27
C GLU A 129 8.73 -8.20 6.22
N MET A 130 7.89 -9.23 6.41
CA MET A 130 6.44 -9.10 6.51
C MET A 130 5.96 -9.59 7.88
N CYS A 131 5.28 -8.70 8.60
CA CYS A 131 4.60 -9.02 9.84
C CYS A 131 3.09 -9.07 9.64
N VAL A 132 2.43 -10.09 10.21
CA VAL A 132 0.97 -10.20 10.20
C VAL A 132 0.45 -10.18 11.63
N GLY A 133 -0.27 -9.12 11.98
CA GLY A 133 -1.04 -9.02 13.20
C GLY A 133 -2.43 -9.64 12.99
N TYR A 134 -2.87 -10.51 13.90
CA TYR A 134 -4.17 -11.17 13.81
C TYR A 134 -4.77 -11.52 15.18
N ASN A 135 -6.08 -11.74 15.22
CA ASN A 135 -6.76 -12.20 16.42
C ASN A 135 -6.62 -13.73 16.56
N LYS A 136 -5.88 -14.20 17.57
CA LYS A 136 -5.66 -15.62 17.84
C LYS A 136 -6.95 -16.41 18.19
N LYS A 137 -8.03 -15.72 18.52
CA LYS A 137 -9.35 -16.35 18.74
C LYS A 137 -10.14 -16.51 17.44
N GLY A 138 -9.81 -15.72 16.41
CA GLY A 138 -10.46 -15.75 15.09
C GLY A 138 -9.73 -16.58 14.05
N PHE A 139 -8.40 -16.71 14.17
CA PHE A 139 -7.58 -17.39 13.19
C PHE A 139 -6.67 -18.44 13.83
N MET A 140 -6.60 -19.60 13.22
CA MET A 140 -5.61 -20.63 13.57
C MET A 140 -4.23 -20.20 13.06
N LYS A 141 -3.19 -20.53 13.81
CA LYS A 141 -1.80 -20.19 13.46
C LYS A 141 -1.40 -20.77 12.10
N GLU A 142 -1.84 -21.98 11.82
CA GLU A 142 -1.59 -22.70 10.56
C GLU A 142 -2.20 -21.97 9.35
N THR A 143 -3.36 -21.35 9.53
CA THR A 143 -4.00 -20.52 8.49
C THR A 143 -3.15 -19.30 8.16
N ILE A 144 -2.60 -18.64 9.18
CA ILE A 144 -1.73 -17.47 8.99
C ILE A 144 -0.40 -17.87 8.36
N HIS A 145 0.18 -19.01 8.77
CA HIS A 145 1.41 -19.51 8.15
C HIS A 145 1.20 -19.83 6.67
N ARG A 146 0.08 -20.49 6.32
CA ARG A 146 -0.27 -20.78 4.92
C ARG A 146 -0.47 -19.50 4.11
N PHE A 147 -1.13 -18.51 4.69
CA PHE A 147 -1.28 -17.19 4.06
C PHE A 147 0.08 -16.54 3.77
N LEU A 148 1.01 -16.57 4.74
CA LEU A 148 2.36 -16.03 4.55
C LEU A 148 3.15 -16.81 3.49
N SER A 149 3.00 -18.14 3.40
CA SER A 149 3.63 -18.94 2.35
C SER A 149 3.13 -18.53 0.96
N TYR A 150 1.82 -18.40 0.78
CA TYR A 150 1.24 -17.91 -0.50
C TYR A 150 1.71 -16.49 -0.82
N TYR A 151 1.73 -15.61 0.17
CA TYR A 151 2.23 -14.26 -0.03
C TYR A 151 3.69 -14.25 -0.53
N GLN A 152 4.53 -15.10 0.07
CA GLN A 152 5.93 -15.23 -0.34
C GLN A 152 6.06 -15.80 -1.76
N GLU A 153 5.29 -16.84 -2.10
CA GLU A 153 5.26 -17.45 -3.43
C GLU A 153 4.88 -16.43 -4.50
N GLU A 154 3.81 -15.68 -4.27
CA GLU A 154 3.34 -14.63 -5.19
C GLU A 154 4.33 -13.47 -5.33
N LEU A 155 4.95 -13.06 -4.21
CA LEU A 155 5.97 -12.02 -4.25
C LEU A 155 7.18 -12.46 -5.09
N VAL A 156 7.62 -13.70 -4.94
CA VAL A 156 8.72 -14.27 -5.74
C VAL A 156 8.31 -14.37 -7.22
N ALA A 157 7.07 -14.75 -7.51
CA ALA A 157 6.56 -14.79 -8.88
C ALA A 157 6.58 -13.40 -9.53
N ILE A 158 6.14 -12.36 -8.82
CA ILE A 158 6.19 -10.96 -9.28
C ILE A 158 7.64 -10.54 -9.54
N ILE A 159 8.56 -10.82 -8.62
CA ILE A 159 9.98 -10.46 -8.76
C ILE A 159 10.58 -11.14 -10.00
N ASN A 160 10.32 -12.43 -10.21
CA ASN A 160 10.84 -13.16 -11.36
C ASN A 160 10.25 -12.62 -12.66
N HIS A 161 8.94 -12.38 -12.71
CA HIS A 161 8.28 -11.75 -13.85
C HIS A 161 8.92 -10.40 -14.22
N MET A 162 9.19 -9.56 -13.22
CA MET A 162 9.81 -8.25 -13.45
C MET A 162 11.27 -8.34 -13.91
N ARG A 163 12.01 -9.36 -13.45
CA ARG A 163 13.40 -9.59 -13.88
C ARG A 163 13.52 -10.10 -15.32
N GLU A 164 12.52 -10.82 -15.81
CA GLU A 164 12.47 -11.32 -17.18
C GLU A 164 12.11 -10.23 -18.20
N LYS A 165 11.54 -9.12 -17.75
CA LYS A 165 11.20 -7.98 -18.61
C LYS A 165 12.45 -7.17 -18.95
N ILE A 166 12.76 -7.07 -20.23
CA ILE A 166 13.92 -6.30 -20.74
C ILE A 166 13.57 -4.82 -20.84
N GLU A 167 12.33 -4.52 -21.23
CA GLU A 167 11.85 -3.14 -21.40
C GLU A 167 10.68 -2.83 -20.46
N PRO A 168 10.59 -1.60 -19.93
CA PRO A 168 9.47 -1.19 -19.11
C PRO A 168 8.18 -1.12 -19.96
N GLU A 169 7.10 -1.69 -19.44
CA GLU A 169 5.79 -1.60 -20.04
C GLU A 169 5.03 -0.39 -19.53
N LEU A 170 4.54 0.43 -20.47
CA LEU A 170 3.76 1.62 -20.15
C LEU A 170 2.32 1.25 -19.78
N THR A 171 1.77 2.05 -18.87
CA THR A 171 0.35 2.02 -18.52
C THR A 171 -0.26 3.42 -18.75
N PRO A 172 -1.59 3.57 -18.85
CA PRO A 172 -2.22 4.87 -19.14
C PRO A 172 -1.76 6.02 -18.26
N SER A 173 -1.46 5.76 -16.98
CA SER A 173 -0.98 6.79 -16.05
C SER A 173 0.48 7.21 -16.26
N ASP A 174 1.25 6.53 -17.11
CA ASP A 174 2.63 6.90 -17.47
C ASP A 174 2.69 7.91 -18.61
N ILE A 175 1.56 8.14 -19.27
CA ILE A 175 1.47 9.07 -20.41
C ILE A 175 0.52 10.22 -20.07
N ASP A 176 0.76 11.40 -20.66
CA ASP A 176 -0.06 12.60 -20.43
C ASP A 176 -1.46 12.52 -21.06
N TYR A 177 -1.71 11.53 -21.92
CA TYR A 177 -2.99 11.35 -22.59
C TYR A 177 -3.93 10.48 -21.74
N LYS A 178 -5.04 11.06 -21.26
CA LYS A 178 -6.01 10.39 -20.36
C LYS A 178 -7.11 9.61 -21.09
N GLY A 179 -7.04 9.45 -22.39
CA GLY A 179 -8.08 8.81 -23.21
C GLY A 179 -7.95 7.30 -23.37
N PHE A 180 -6.89 6.68 -22.88
CA PHE A 180 -6.69 5.24 -23.01
C PHE A 180 -7.01 4.48 -21.71
N ASN A 181 -7.64 3.32 -21.85
CA ASN A 181 -7.54 2.25 -20.86
C ASN A 181 -6.31 1.36 -21.17
N ILE A 182 -6.03 0.36 -20.31
CA ILE A 182 -4.83 -0.50 -20.48
C ILE A 182 -4.86 -1.22 -21.84
N GLU A 183 -6.00 -1.78 -22.23
CA GLU A 183 -6.16 -2.54 -23.48
C GLU A 183 -6.01 -1.67 -24.73
N GLU A 184 -6.60 -0.50 -24.72
CA GLU A 184 -6.50 0.47 -25.83
C GLU A 184 -5.06 0.94 -26.02
N LEU A 185 -4.33 1.18 -24.92
CA LEU A 185 -2.92 1.55 -24.97
C LEU A 185 -2.07 0.40 -25.53
N GLU A 186 -2.25 -0.83 -25.06
CA GLU A 186 -1.54 -2.00 -25.57
C GLU A 186 -1.79 -2.21 -27.07
N ASN A 187 -3.05 -2.08 -27.50
CA ASN A 187 -3.42 -2.17 -28.92
C ASN A 187 -2.82 -1.04 -29.77
N PHE A 188 -2.65 0.13 -29.22
CA PHE A 188 -2.00 1.25 -29.90
C PHE A 188 -0.50 1.02 -30.04
N LEU A 189 0.18 0.64 -28.97
CA LEU A 189 1.63 0.37 -28.97
C LEU A 189 2.02 -0.79 -29.90
N ASN A 190 1.20 -1.83 -29.98
CA ASN A 190 1.42 -2.97 -30.88
C ASN A 190 1.25 -2.65 -32.37
N LYS A 191 0.76 -1.46 -32.72
CA LYS A 191 0.59 -0.99 -34.12
C LYS A 191 1.71 -0.06 -34.58
N LEU A 192 2.60 0.35 -33.66
CA LEU A 192 3.77 1.17 -33.96
C LEU A 192 4.97 0.29 -34.33
#